data_e22e1fab45967cd0df0f5c263a864a6b
#
_entry.id   e22e1fab45967cd0df0f5c263a864a6b
#
_cell.length_a   1.000
_cell.length_b   1.000
_cell.length_c   1.000
_cell.angle_alpha   90.00
_cell.angle_beta   90.00
_cell.angle_gamma   90.00
#
_symmetry.space_group_name_H-M   'P 1'
#
loop_
_entity.id
_entity.type
_entity.pdbx_description
1 polymer ?
#
loop_
_entity_poly.entity_id
_entity_poly.type
_entity_poly.pdbx_seq_one_letter_code
_entity_poly.pdbx_strand_id
1 'polypeptide(L)'
;YMREVPCPKCHGARLKPEVLSVKIAGDSSDGTNQELSIAELSDLSISDASVFLNSLTLSSREEMISGRVLKEVQARLTFLLDVGLEYLSLSRSAGTLSGGEAQRIRLATQIGSGLAGVLYVLDEPSIGLHQRDNQRLIATLEQLRDLGNTLIVVEHDEETIRTADWLVDIGPRAGEYGGEVVYQGRPDGIEKCKNSLTADYLSRRRVLAVPDKRRELDKDRHITVIEAK
;
A
#
# COMPACT_ATOMS: atom_id res chain seq x y z
N TYR A 1 -27.24 -13.06 14.64
CA TYR A 1 -26.69 -11.80 14.10
C TYR A 1 -25.97 -11.07 15.24
N MET A 2 -24.64 -11.03 15.22
CA MET A 2 -23.85 -10.26 16.19
C MET A 2 -23.62 -8.84 15.64
N ARG A 3 -23.81 -7.85 16.50
CA ARG A 3 -23.52 -6.43 16.21
C ARG A 3 -22.38 -5.99 17.12
N GLU A 4 -21.33 -5.45 16.56
CA GLU A 4 -20.28 -4.80 17.34
C GLU A 4 -20.79 -3.47 17.90
N VAL A 5 -20.66 -3.28 19.21
CA VAL A 5 -21.05 -2.06 19.90
C VAL A 5 -19.84 -1.53 20.66
N PRO A 6 -19.52 -0.23 20.59
CA PRO A 6 -18.44 0.36 21.36
C PRO A 6 -18.60 0.09 22.87
N CYS A 7 -17.52 -0.20 23.55
CA CYS A 7 -17.52 -0.39 25.00
C CYS A 7 -18.01 0.89 25.70
N PRO A 8 -19.02 0.83 26.60
CA PRO A 8 -19.56 2.02 27.27
C PRO A 8 -18.56 2.72 28.22
N LYS A 9 -17.46 2.05 28.61
CA LYS A 9 -16.43 2.63 29.49
C LYS A 9 -15.33 3.36 28.71
N CYS A 10 -14.86 2.80 27.59
CA CYS A 10 -13.75 3.38 26.83
C CYS A 10 -14.15 3.94 25.47
N HIS A 11 -15.44 3.85 25.11
CA HIS A 11 -16.00 4.38 23.86
C HIS A 11 -15.21 3.99 22.59
N GLY A 12 -14.55 2.82 22.64
CA GLY A 12 -13.72 2.34 21.54
C GLY A 12 -12.20 2.56 21.72
N ALA A 13 -11.76 3.42 22.63
CA ALA A 13 -10.34 3.74 22.84
C ALA A 13 -9.49 2.56 23.39
N ARG A 14 -10.13 1.51 23.90
CA ARG A 14 -9.49 0.27 24.43
C ARG A 14 -8.50 0.50 25.58
N LEU A 15 -8.41 1.72 26.11
CA LEU A 15 -7.49 2.15 27.16
C LEU A 15 -8.26 2.70 28.36
N LYS A 16 -7.59 2.75 29.52
CA LYS A 16 -8.14 3.36 30.73
C LYS A 16 -8.11 4.90 30.60
N PRO A 17 -9.05 5.62 31.26
CA PRO A 17 -9.08 7.08 31.22
C PRO A 17 -7.76 7.74 31.69
N GLU A 18 -7.09 7.14 32.70
CA GLU A 18 -5.84 7.65 33.21
C GLU A 18 -4.70 7.63 32.15
N VAL A 19 -4.70 6.63 31.26
CA VAL A 19 -3.75 6.55 30.15
C VAL A 19 -4.09 7.58 29.08
N LEU A 20 -5.37 7.83 28.82
CA LEU A 20 -5.84 8.81 27.85
C LEU A 20 -5.62 10.26 28.30
N SER A 21 -5.39 10.50 29.60
CA SER A 21 -5.06 11.84 30.10
C SER A 21 -3.59 12.23 29.85
N VAL A 22 -2.73 11.26 29.49
CA VAL A 22 -1.35 11.55 29.07
C VAL A 22 -1.38 12.04 27.62
N LYS A 23 -0.89 13.26 27.39
CA LYS A 23 -0.84 13.91 26.08
C LYS A 23 0.57 14.32 25.71
N ILE A 24 0.84 14.36 24.43
CA ILE A 24 2.06 14.90 23.84
C ILE A 24 1.70 16.08 22.95
N ALA A 25 2.52 17.13 22.96
CA ALA A 25 2.32 18.31 22.16
C ALA A 25 3.14 18.24 20.85
N GLY A 26 2.52 18.59 19.75
CA GLY A 26 3.13 18.63 18.42
C GLY A 26 2.27 19.46 17.47
N ASP A 27 2.73 19.64 16.23
CA ASP A 27 2.01 20.40 15.22
C ASP A 27 1.20 19.46 14.30
N SER A 28 0.00 19.88 13.96
CA SER A 28 -0.82 19.20 12.95
C SER A 28 -0.37 19.56 11.53
N SER A 29 -0.96 18.92 10.53
CA SER A 29 -0.67 19.13 9.11
C SER A 29 -0.97 20.56 8.63
N ASP A 30 -1.82 21.31 9.33
CA ASP A 30 -2.13 22.72 9.07
C ASP A 30 -1.19 23.70 9.82
N GLY A 31 -0.23 23.19 10.59
CA GLY A 31 0.74 23.97 11.38
C GLY A 31 0.18 24.46 12.71
N THR A 32 -1.00 24.01 13.16
CA THR A 32 -1.53 24.36 14.48
C THR A 32 -0.96 23.43 15.55
N ASN A 33 -0.52 24.00 16.68
CA ASN A 33 -0.06 23.19 17.81
C ASN A 33 -1.24 22.54 18.50
N GLN A 34 -1.13 21.23 18.77
CA GLN A 34 -2.16 20.45 19.44
C GLN A 34 -1.55 19.44 20.42
N GLU A 35 -2.34 19.07 21.42
CA GLU A 35 -1.98 18.04 22.38
C GLU A 35 -2.84 16.80 22.14
N LEU A 36 -2.20 15.67 21.85
CA LEU A 36 -2.87 14.42 21.55
C LEU A 36 -2.53 13.32 22.55
N SER A 37 -3.56 12.60 22.98
CA SER A 37 -3.41 11.29 23.63
C SER A 37 -3.05 10.22 22.59
N ILE A 38 -2.63 9.06 23.05
CA ILE A 38 -2.33 7.92 22.15
C ILE A 38 -3.54 7.48 21.33
N ALA A 39 -4.76 7.59 21.85
CA ALA A 39 -5.97 7.25 21.10
C ALA A 39 -6.23 8.28 20.00
N GLU A 40 -6.19 9.58 20.30
CA GLU A 40 -6.35 10.66 19.33
C GLU A 40 -5.28 10.59 18.24
N LEU A 41 -4.02 10.33 18.59
CA LEU A 41 -2.95 10.11 17.63
C LEU A 41 -3.22 8.90 16.72
N SER A 42 -3.75 7.82 17.28
CA SER A 42 -4.07 6.60 16.52
C SER A 42 -5.26 6.78 15.57
N ASP A 43 -6.14 7.74 15.85
CA ASP A 43 -7.29 8.07 15.00
C ASP A 43 -6.93 8.99 13.82
N LEU A 44 -5.77 9.65 13.87
CA LEU A 44 -5.26 10.41 12.72
C LEU A 44 -4.97 9.49 11.53
N SER A 45 -4.98 10.05 10.34
CA SER A 45 -4.44 9.38 9.17
C SER A 45 -2.95 9.09 9.38
N ILE A 46 -2.40 8.05 8.74
CA ILE A 46 -0.97 7.73 8.79
C ILE A 46 -0.14 8.95 8.35
N SER A 47 -0.63 9.70 7.36
CA SER A 47 -0.01 10.94 6.90
C SER A 47 0.06 11.98 8.03
N ASP A 48 -1.08 12.29 8.66
CA ASP A 48 -1.13 13.30 9.71
C ASP A 48 -0.38 12.87 10.98
N ALA A 49 -0.48 11.58 11.34
CA ALA A 49 0.30 11.02 12.45
C ALA A 49 1.81 11.13 12.21
N SER A 50 2.26 10.91 10.97
CA SER A 50 3.67 11.08 10.59
C SER A 50 4.11 12.54 10.73
N VAL A 51 3.31 13.49 10.23
CA VAL A 51 3.59 14.93 10.37
C VAL A 51 3.69 15.31 11.84
N PHE A 52 2.70 14.92 12.65
CA PHE A 52 2.66 15.19 14.08
C PHE A 52 3.90 14.65 14.81
N LEU A 53 4.27 13.38 14.59
CA LEU A 53 5.44 12.77 15.25
C LEU A 53 6.77 13.37 14.78
N ASN A 54 6.85 13.92 13.57
CA ASN A 54 8.04 14.60 13.07
C ASN A 54 8.15 16.04 13.59
N SER A 55 7.06 16.65 14.03
CA SER A 55 7.04 18.01 14.59
C SER A 55 7.41 18.08 16.08
N LEU A 56 7.50 16.93 16.77
CA LEU A 56 7.78 16.86 18.20
C LEU A 56 9.09 17.54 18.55
N THR A 57 9.04 18.49 19.47
CA THR A 57 10.23 19.13 20.03
C THR A 57 10.52 18.51 21.41
N LEU A 58 11.51 17.65 21.45
CA LEU A 58 11.88 16.90 22.66
C LEU A 58 13.03 17.59 23.40
N SER A 59 12.97 17.61 24.73
CA SER A 59 14.13 17.95 25.56
C SER A 59 15.19 16.84 25.47
N SER A 60 16.45 17.16 25.82
CA SER A 60 17.54 16.17 25.81
C SER A 60 17.24 14.91 26.66
N ARG A 61 16.47 15.05 27.73
CA ARG A 61 16.04 13.92 28.57
C ARG A 61 15.00 13.06 27.87
N GLU A 62 14.01 13.68 27.22
CA GLU A 62 12.97 12.99 26.48
C GLU A 62 13.53 12.28 25.23
N GLU A 63 14.48 12.92 24.54
CA GLU A 63 15.21 12.34 23.42
C GLU A 63 15.95 11.06 23.86
N MET A 64 16.61 11.10 25.02
CA MET A 64 17.34 9.95 25.57
C MET A 64 16.40 8.78 25.91
N ILE A 65 15.16 9.07 26.31
CA ILE A 65 14.16 8.06 26.70
C ILE A 65 13.42 7.52 25.47
N SER A 66 12.96 8.39 24.58
CA SER A 66 12.01 8.05 23.52
C SER A 66 12.62 8.01 22.10
N GLY A 67 13.81 8.60 21.90
CA GLY A 67 14.36 8.80 20.55
C GLY A 67 14.51 7.52 19.73
N ARG A 68 14.91 6.40 20.38
CA ARG A 68 14.99 5.11 19.69
C ARG A 68 13.61 4.58 19.26
N VAL A 69 12.62 4.70 20.16
CA VAL A 69 11.24 4.25 19.88
C VAL A 69 10.61 5.13 18.81
N LEU A 70 10.79 6.45 18.92
CA LEU A 70 10.25 7.41 17.96
C LEU A 70 10.83 7.16 16.55
N LYS A 71 12.14 6.96 16.46
CA LYS A 71 12.80 6.62 15.19
C LYS A 71 12.24 5.35 14.54
N GLU A 72 11.98 4.32 15.33
CA GLU A 72 11.38 3.06 14.87
C GLU A 72 9.94 3.27 14.39
N VAL A 73 9.14 4.03 15.16
CA VAL A 73 7.74 4.35 14.78
C VAL A 73 7.72 5.18 13.49
N GLN A 74 8.57 6.21 13.39
CA GLN A 74 8.66 7.04 12.18
C GLN A 74 9.07 6.22 10.95
N ALA A 75 10.03 5.31 11.07
CA ALA A 75 10.44 4.43 9.98
C ALA A 75 9.27 3.56 9.49
N ARG A 76 8.46 3.01 10.40
CA ARG A 76 7.27 2.22 10.05
C ARG A 76 6.17 3.05 9.42
N LEU A 77 5.93 4.27 9.91
CA LEU A 77 4.96 5.17 9.30
C LEU A 77 5.39 5.59 7.90
N THR A 78 6.66 5.97 7.71
CA THR A 78 7.21 6.30 6.39
C THR A 78 6.97 5.16 5.41
N PHE A 79 7.23 3.93 5.86
CA PHE A 79 6.98 2.77 5.01
C PHE A 79 5.50 2.60 4.63
N LEU A 80 4.57 2.80 5.58
CA LEU A 80 3.13 2.76 5.29
C LEU A 80 2.72 3.83 4.27
N LEU A 81 3.37 5.02 4.32
CA LEU A 81 3.21 6.07 3.31
C LEU A 81 3.73 5.63 1.94
N ASP A 82 4.90 4.99 1.90
CA ASP A 82 5.55 4.53 0.66
C ASP A 82 4.73 3.46 -0.07
N VAL A 83 3.95 2.65 0.67
CA VAL A 83 3.05 1.65 0.08
C VAL A 83 1.62 2.18 -0.19
N GLY A 84 1.41 3.50 -0.11
CA GLY A 84 0.13 4.15 -0.45
C GLY A 84 -0.98 3.91 0.56
N LEU A 85 -0.66 3.84 1.86
CA LEU A 85 -1.62 3.66 2.95
C LEU A 85 -1.78 4.93 3.81
N GLU A 86 -1.47 6.10 3.26
CA GLU A 86 -1.51 7.40 3.95
C GLU A 86 -2.86 7.75 4.54
N TYR A 87 -3.95 7.28 3.93
CA TYR A 87 -5.34 7.56 4.33
C TYR A 87 -5.87 6.69 5.47
N LEU A 88 -5.18 5.60 5.81
CA LEU A 88 -5.58 4.73 6.91
C LEU A 88 -5.27 5.36 8.26
N SER A 89 -5.99 4.93 9.30
CA SER A 89 -5.65 5.23 10.70
C SER A 89 -5.19 3.96 11.43
N LEU A 90 -4.34 4.14 12.45
CA LEU A 90 -3.85 3.02 13.27
C LEU A 90 -4.97 2.41 14.14
N SER A 91 -6.03 3.16 14.42
CA SER A 91 -7.21 2.68 15.16
C SER A 91 -8.12 1.80 14.34
N ARG A 92 -7.97 1.78 13.01
CA ARG A 92 -8.85 1.04 12.09
C ARG A 92 -8.83 -0.45 12.38
N SER A 93 -10.01 -1.05 12.46
CA SER A 93 -10.15 -2.49 12.69
C SER A 93 -9.63 -3.30 11.51
N ALA A 94 -8.80 -4.31 11.77
CA ALA A 94 -8.25 -5.18 10.74
C ALA A 94 -9.32 -5.89 9.88
N GLY A 95 -10.49 -6.17 10.45
CA GLY A 95 -11.61 -6.77 9.70
C GLY A 95 -12.26 -5.86 8.66
N THR A 96 -11.94 -4.56 8.65
CA THR A 96 -12.44 -3.59 7.67
C THR A 96 -11.44 -3.30 6.55
N LEU A 97 -10.25 -3.90 6.60
CA LEU A 97 -9.23 -3.73 5.58
C LEU A 97 -9.57 -4.55 4.34
N SER A 98 -9.30 -3.99 3.18
CA SER A 98 -9.29 -4.75 1.93
C SER A 98 -8.12 -5.75 1.90
N GLY A 99 -8.19 -6.76 1.02
CA GLY A 99 -7.09 -7.72 0.85
C GLY A 99 -5.76 -7.04 0.51
N GLY A 100 -5.76 -6.06 -0.40
CA GLY A 100 -4.58 -5.30 -0.77
C GLY A 100 -4.03 -4.44 0.37
N GLU A 101 -4.88 -3.76 1.16
CA GLU A 101 -4.45 -3.00 2.35
C GLU A 101 -3.76 -3.91 3.37
N ALA A 102 -4.39 -5.06 3.68
CA ALA A 102 -3.84 -6.03 4.63
C ALA A 102 -2.49 -6.59 4.16
N GLN A 103 -2.34 -6.85 2.86
CA GLN A 103 -1.10 -7.34 2.27
C GLN A 103 0.00 -6.29 2.35
N ARG A 104 -0.27 -5.02 2.03
CA ARG A 104 0.69 -3.92 2.14
C ARG A 104 1.12 -3.66 3.60
N ILE A 105 0.19 -3.75 4.56
CA ILE A 105 0.54 -3.66 5.99
C ILE A 105 1.49 -4.79 6.40
N ARG A 106 1.27 -6.02 5.92
CA ARG A 106 2.20 -7.14 6.18
C ARG A 106 3.59 -6.87 5.59
N LEU A 107 3.64 -6.36 4.36
CA LEU A 107 4.88 -5.91 3.72
C LEU A 107 5.61 -4.87 4.60
N ALA A 108 4.88 -3.87 5.08
CA ALA A 108 5.38 -2.83 5.98
C ALA A 108 6.06 -3.38 7.22
N THR A 109 5.44 -4.38 7.85
CA THR A 109 6.01 -4.98 9.07
C THR A 109 7.28 -5.78 8.82
N GLN A 110 7.46 -6.31 7.62
CA GLN A 110 8.60 -7.15 7.26
C GLN A 110 9.84 -6.32 6.86
N ILE A 111 9.65 -5.21 6.16
CA ILE A 111 10.75 -4.32 5.78
C ILE A 111 11.34 -3.61 7.01
N GLY A 112 10.49 -3.14 7.93
CA GLY A 112 10.95 -2.55 9.19
C GLY A 112 11.81 -3.48 10.06
N SER A 113 11.80 -4.80 9.78
CA SER A 113 12.63 -5.77 10.48
C SER A 113 14.09 -5.83 9.98
N GLY A 114 14.41 -5.26 8.81
CA GLY A 114 15.75 -5.30 8.21
C GLY A 114 16.25 -6.71 7.88
N LEU A 115 15.36 -7.69 7.75
CA LEU A 115 15.71 -9.07 7.45
C LEU A 115 16.26 -9.19 6.02
N ALA A 116 17.39 -9.88 5.88
CA ALA A 116 18.00 -10.24 4.62
C ALA A 116 17.92 -11.76 4.40
N GLY A 117 17.94 -12.21 3.13
CA GLY A 117 17.89 -13.62 2.77
C GLY A 117 16.50 -14.25 2.92
N VAL A 118 15.45 -13.46 2.93
CA VAL A 118 14.06 -13.92 3.00
C VAL A 118 13.47 -14.06 1.60
N LEU A 119 12.62 -15.07 1.40
CA LEU A 119 11.78 -15.21 0.22
C LEU A 119 10.39 -14.59 0.48
N TYR A 120 10.05 -13.57 -0.30
CA TYR A 120 8.72 -12.95 -0.30
C TYR A 120 7.93 -13.43 -1.51
N VAL A 121 6.70 -13.86 -1.26
CA VAL A 121 5.74 -14.21 -2.32
C VAL A 121 4.54 -13.27 -2.19
N LEU A 122 4.33 -12.48 -3.23
CA LEU A 122 3.32 -11.43 -3.27
C LEU A 122 2.36 -11.70 -4.43
N ASP A 123 1.07 -11.66 -4.13
CA ASP A 123 0.01 -11.88 -5.10
C ASP A 123 -0.76 -10.57 -5.31
N GLU A 124 -0.63 -10.00 -6.52
CA GLU A 124 -1.24 -8.74 -6.95
C GLU A 124 -1.09 -7.59 -5.93
N PRO A 125 0.13 -7.26 -5.46
CA PRO A 125 0.31 -6.23 -4.43
C PRO A 125 -0.10 -4.82 -4.89
N SER A 126 -0.19 -4.57 -6.19
CA SER A 126 -0.67 -3.31 -6.78
C SER A 126 -2.21 -3.18 -6.77
N ILE A 127 -2.95 -4.23 -6.41
CA ILE A 127 -4.42 -4.21 -6.49
C ILE A 127 -5.01 -3.06 -5.66
N GLY A 128 -5.87 -2.25 -6.30
CA GLY A 128 -6.51 -1.10 -5.67
C GLY A 128 -5.61 0.13 -5.49
N LEU A 129 -4.38 0.12 -6.00
CA LEU A 129 -3.55 1.31 -6.08
C LEU A 129 -3.90 2.15 -7.31
N HIS A 130 -3.79 3.47 -7.15
CA HIS A 130 -3.75 4.36 -8.29
C HIS A 130 -2.40 4.21 -9.01
N GLN A 131 -2.37 4.38 -10.33
CA GLN A 131 -1.14 4.24 -11.13
C GLN A 131 0.04 5.09 -10.58
N ARG A 132 -0.24 6.26 -10.03
CA ARG A 132 0.75 7.13 -9.39
C ARG A 132 1.42 6.48 -8.17
N ASP A 133 0.68 5.67 -7.41
CA ASP A 133 1.16 5.05 -6.18
C ASP A 133 1.87 3.73 -6.46
N ASN A 134 1.65 3.15 -7.65
CA ASN A 134 2.32 1.93 -8.09
C ASN A 134 3.84 2.09 -8.16
N GLN A 135 4.34 3.25 -8.60
CA GLN A 135 5.78 3.54 -8.63
C GLN A 135 6.43 3.51 -7.26
N ARG A 136 5.73 3.98 -6.22
CA ARG A 136 6.21 3.90 -4.83
C ARG A 136 6.29 2.45 -4.35
N LEU A 137 5.27 1.65 -4.67
CA LEU A 137 5.29 0.22 -4.36
C LEU A 137 6.46 -0.47 -5.05
N ILE A 138 6.69 -0.23 -6.34
CA ILE A 138 7.81 -0.78 -7.10
C ILE A 138 9.14 -0.41 -6.45
N ALA A 139 9.38 0.88 -6.16
CA ALA A 139 10.59 1.34 -5.49
C ALA A 139 10.82 0.64 -4.14
N THR A 140 9.76 0.40 -3.40
CA THR A 140 9.78 -0.32 -2.13
C THR A 140 10.17 -1.80 -2.31
N LEU A 141 9.64 -2.46 -3.34
CA LEU A 141 9.98 -3.85 -3.68
C LEU A 141 11.46 -3.96 -4.13
N GLU A 142 11.94 -2.99 -4.90
CA GLU A 142 13.35 -2.91 -5.28
C GLU A 142 14.27 -2.74 -4.06
N GLN A 143 13.91 -1.88 -3.11
CA GLN A 143 14.65 -1.73 -1.86
C GLN A 143 14.71 -3.05 -1.08
N LEU A 144 13.59 -3.79 -1.00
CA LEU A 144 13.57 -5.12 -0.38
C LEU A 144 14.52 -6.09 -1.05
N ARG A 145 14.52 -6.13 -2.39
CA ARG A 145 15.45 -6.94 -3.18
C ARG A 145 16.90 -6.57 -2.87
N ASP A 146 17.20 -5.29 -2.86
CA ASP A 146 18.57 -4.76 -2.70
C ASP A 146 19.12 -5.01 -1.28
N LEU A 147 18.26 -5.25 -0.30
CA LEU A 147 18.65 -5.77 1.03
C LEU A 147 19.11 -7.24 1.01
N GLY A 148 19.12 -7.90 -0.16
CA GLY A 148 19.54 -9.30 -0.30
C GLY A 148 18.40 -10.30 -0.16
N ASN A 149 17.14 -9.88 -0.40
CA ASN A 149 15.97 -10.74 -0.39
C ASN A 149 15.62 -11.24 -1.80
N THR A 150 14.83 -12.31 -1.85
CA THR A 150 14.24 -12.81 -3.09
C THR A 150 12.74 -12.49 -3.09
N LEU A 151 12.25 -11.91 -4.18
CA LEU A 151 10.83 -11.57 -4.34
C LEU A 151 10.25 -12.35 -5.52
N ILE A 152 9.13 -13.01 -5.28
CA ILE A 152 8.25 -13.56 -6.32
C ILE A 152 6.98 -12.74 -6.29
N VAL A 153 6.67 -12.05 -7.38
CA VAL A 153 5.52 -11.16 -7.48
C VAL A 153 4.64 -11.64 -8.62
N VAL A 154 3.39 -11.94 -8.32
CA VAL A 154 2.36 -12.21 -9.33
C VAL A 154 1.72 -10.87 -9.65
N GLU A 155 1.84 -10.41 -10.89
CA GLU A 155 1.38 -9.08 -11.30
C GLU A 155 0.89 -9.04 -12.74
N HIS A 156 0.04 -8.05 -13.03
CA HIS A 156 -0.53 -7.79 -14.35
C HIS A 156 -0.23 -6.36 -14.84
N ASP A 157 0.41 -5.57 -13.99
CA ASP A 157 0.79 -4.19 -14.31
C ASP A 157 2.03 -4.14 -15.20
N GLU A 158 1.96 -3.34 -16.28
CA GLU A 158 3.04 -3.24 -17.27
C GLU A 158 4.35 -2.71 -16.64
N GLU A 159 4.26 -1.73 -15.74
CA GLU A 159 5.43 -1.09 -15.14
C GLU A 159 6.16 -2.07 -14.20
N THR A 160 5.40 -2.79 -13.39
CA THR A 160 5.93 -3.84 -12.51
C THR A 160 6.58 -4.96 -13.31
N ILE A 161 5.95 -5.43 -14.39
CA ILE A 161 6.51 -6.46 -15.27
C ILE A 161 7.83 -6.01 -15.90
N ARG A 162 7.92 -4.75 -16.36
CA ARG A 162 9.14 -4.22 -16.99
C ARG A 162 10.29 -3.99 -16.02
N THR A 163 9.98 -3.76 -14.74
CA THR A 163 10.99 -3.51 -13.69
C THR A 163 11.59 -4.81 -13.12
N ALA A 164 10.94 -5.95 -13.33
CA ALA A 164 11.41 -7.22 -12.82
C ALA A 164 12.81 -7.61 -13.38
N ASP A 165 13.63 -8.25 -12.57
CA ASP A 165 14.92 -8.81 -13.01
C ASP A 165 14.73 -10.04 -13.90
N TRP A 166 13.67 -10.81 -13.61
CA TRP A 166 13.31 -12.05 -14.31
C TRP A 166 11.80 -12.17 -14.41
N LEU A 167 11.32 -12.55 -15.58
CA LEU A 167 9.90 -12.71 -15.89
C LEU A 167 9.61 -14.18 -16.21
N VAL A 168 8.53 -14.71 -15.64
CA VAL A 168 7.94 -16.00 -16.01
C VAL A 168 6.49 -15.72 -16.42
N ASP A 169 6.17 -15.96 -17.68
CA ASP A 169 4.81 -15.82 -18.22
C ASP A 169 4.15 -17.20 -18.33
N ILE A 170 3.01 -17.33 -17.68
CA ILE A 170 2.27 -18.60 -17.56
C ILE A 170 0.98 -18.48 -18.34
N GLY A 171 0.78 -19.39 -19.30
CA GLY A 171 -0.38 -19.38 -20.17
C GLY A 171 -0.53 -20.70 -20.92
N PRO A 172 -1.15 -20.68 -22.13
CA PRO A 172 -1.90 -19.56 -22.75
C PRO A 172 -3.31 -19.35 -22.20
N ARG A 173 -3.79 -20.28 -21.36
CA ARG A 173 -5.15 -20.28 -20.78
C ARG A 173 -5.07 -20.35 -19.25
N ALA A 174 -6.21 -20.51 -18.60
CA ALA A 174 -6.32 -20.65 -17.14
C ALA A 174 -6.93 -22.01 -16.77
N GLY A 175 -6.79 -22.41 -15.50
CA GLY A 175 -7.32 -23.65 -14.95
C GLY A 175 -6.72 -24.89 -15.60
N GLU A 176 -7.54 -25.88 -15.91
CA GLU A 176 -7.11 -27.17 -16.50
C GLU A 176 -6.41 -27.04 -17.87
N TYR A 177 -6.62 -25.93 -18.57
CA TYR A 177 -6.08 -25.66 -19.91
C TYR A 177 -4.90 -24.65 -19.90
N GLY A 178 -4.40 -24.31 -18.73
CA GLY A 178 -3.32 -23.36 -18.52
C GLY A 178 -2.15 -23.96 -17.74
N GLY A 179 -1.28 -23.07 -17.26
CA GLY A 179 -0.18 -23.48 -16.40
C GLY A 179 1.10 -23.87 -17.14
N GLU A 180 1.19 -23.63 -18.45
CA GLU A 180 2.42 -23.82 -19.22
C GLU A 180 3.27 -22.53 -19.14
N VAL A 181 4.57 -22.69 -19.00
CA VAL A 181 5.53 -21.58 -19.12
C VAL A 181 5.69 -21.24 -20.59
N VAL A 182 5.10 -20.13 -21.03
CA VAL A 182 5.16 -19.65 -22.43
C VAL A 182 6.38 -18.77 -22.67
N TYR A 183 6.88 -18.11 -21.62
CA TYR A 183 8.10 -17.33 -21.63
C TYR A 183 8.80 -17.38 -20.27
N GLN A 184 10.13 -17.41 -20.28
CA GLN A 184 10.97 -17.15 -19.11
C GLN A 184 12.24 -16.45 -19.53
N GLY A 185 12.63 -15.41 -18.81
CA GLY A 185 13.82 -14.63 -19.13
C GLY A 185 13.72 -13.18 -18.64
N ARG A 186 14.61 -12.33 -19.12
CA ARG A 186 14.57 -10.90 -18.82
C ARG A 186 13.34 -10.26 -19.49
N PRO A 187 12.70 -9.25 -18.88
CA PRO A 187 11.51 -8.60 -19.42
C PRO A 187 11.67 -8.09 -20.87
N ASP A 188 12.84 -7.57 -21.22
CA ASP A 188 13.12 -7.04 -22.58
C ASP A 188 12.95 -8.10 -23.68
N GLY A 189 13.11 -9.37 -23.34
CA GLY A 189 13.04 -10.49 -24.28
C GLY A 189 11.61 -10.92 -24.62
N ILE A 190 10.62 -10.63 -23.76
CA ILE A 190 9.25 -11.13 -23.93
C ILE A 190 8.60 -10.63 -25.22
N GLU A 191 8.90 -9.39 -25.63
CA GLU A 191 8.27 -8.78 -26.82
C GLU A 191 8.53 -9.56 -28.11
N LYS A 192 9.57 -10.38 -28.14
CA LYS A 192 9.91 -11.26 -29.27
C LYS A 192 9.16 -12.59 -29.25
N CYS A 193 8.51 -12.92 -28.11
CA CYS A 193 7.73 -14.14 -27.98
C CYS A 193 6.43 -14.03 -28.79
N LYS A 194 6.16 -15.02 -29.66
CA LYS A 194 4.97 -15.05 -30.52
C LYS A 194 3.78 -15.78 -29.89
N ASN A 195 4.04 -16.58 -28.86
CA ASN A 195 3.02 -17.43 -28.25
C ASN A 195 2.55 -16.90 -26.89
N SER A 196 2.95 -15.69 -26.53
CA SER A 196 2.57 -15.04 -25.28
C SER A 196 1.55 -13.94 -25.57
N LEU A 197 0.41 -14.00 -24.88
CA LEU A 197 -0.59 -12.95 -24.91
C LEU A 197 -0.06 -11.68 -24.23
N THR A 198 0.67 -11.83 -23.13
CA THR A 198 1.36 -10.74 -22.44
C THR A 198 2.33 -10.02 -23.38
N ALA A 199 3.12 -10.78 -24.15
CA ALA A 199 4.01 -10.22 -25.16
C ALA A 199 3.29 -9.41 -26.23
N ASP A 200 2.10 -9.85 -26.66
CA ASP A 200 1.30 -9.14 -27.67
C ASP A 200 0.84 -7.77 -27.18
N TYR A 201 0.44 -7.67 -25.91
CA TYR A 201 0.04 -6.40 -25.31
C TYR A 201 1.24 -5.49 -25.01
N LEU A 202 2.32 -6.02 -24.42
CA LEU A 202 3.51 -5.23 -24.10
C LEU A 202 4.20 -4.67 -25.35
N SER A 203 4.23 -5.45 -26.45
CA SER A 203 4.78 -5.01 -27.74
C SER A 203 3.82 -4.18 -28.59
N ARG A 204 2.62 -3.91 -28.09
CA ARG A 204 1.55 -3.20 -28.83
C ARG A 204 1.10 -3.90 -30.13
N ARG A 205 1.46 -5.17 -30.35
CA ARG A 205 0.88 -5.98 -31.46
C ARG A 205 -0.62 -6.16 -31.29
N ARG A 206 -1.06 -6.19 -30.03
CA ARG A 206 -2.47 -6.22 -29.67
C ARG A 206 -2.80 -5.03 -28.79
N VAL A 207 -3.84 -4.28 -29.13
CA VAL A 207 -4.29 -3.08 -28.40
C VAL A 207 -5.80 -3.15 -28.24
N LEU A 208 -6.29 -2.69 -27.08
CA LEU A 208 -7.71 -2.37 -26.93
C LEU A 208 -7.94 -1.01 -27.56
N ALA A 209 -8.46 -1.02 -28.79
CA ALA A 209 -8.72 0.23 -29.51
C ALA A 209 -9.85 1.01 -28.83
N VAL A 210 -9.62 2.30 -28.62
CA VAL A 210 -10.70 3.21 -28.27
C VAL A 210 -11.55 3.42 -29.53
N PRO A 211 -12.87 3.20 -29.50
CA PRO A 211 -13.71 3.37 -30.68
C PRO A 211 -13.71 4.84 -31.13
N ASP A 212 -13.53 5.07 -32.44
CA ASP A 212 -13.54 6.42 -33.02
C ASP A 212 -14.88 7.13 -32.80
N LYS A 213 -15.95 6.36 -32.75
CA LYS A 213 -17.30 6.87 -32.50
C LYS A 213 -17.84 6.31 -31.21
N ARG A 214 -18.05 7.18 -30.21
CA ARG A 214 -18.70 6.81 -28.95
C ARG A 214 -20.21 6.67 -29.15
N ARG A 215 -20.86 5.87 -28.29
CA ARG A 215 -22.32 5.81 -28.24
C ARG A 215 -22.88 7.20 -27.92
N GLU A 216 -24.00 7.55 -28.56
CA GLU A 216 -24.73 8.75 -28.20
C GLU A 216 -25.31 8.61 -26.79
N LEU A 217 -25.36 9.71 -26.04
CA LEU A 217 -25.93 9.75 -24.71
C LEU A 217 -27.45 9.51 -24.82
N ASP A 218 -27.93 8.46 -24.17
CA ASP A 218 -29.36 8.27 -23.97
C ASP A 218 -29.80 9.16 -22.80
N LYS A 219 -30.65 10.15 -23.10
CA LYS A 219 -31.12 11.14 -22.11
C LYS A 219 -31.99 10.52 -21.02
N ASP A 220 -32.61 9.39 -21.30
CA ASP A 220 -33.53 8.70 -20.40
C ASP A 220 -32.85 7.58 -19.58
N ARG A 221 -31.62 7.18 -19.99
CA ARG A 221 -30.86 6.07 -19.39
C ARG A 221 -29.41 6.46 -19.16
N HIS A 222 -29.17 7.38 -18.23
CA HIS A 222 -27.84 7.85 -17.88
C HIS A 222 -27.63 7.87 -16.36
N ILE A 223 -26.39 7.83 -15.93
CA ILE A 223 -25.96 8.07 -14.56
C ILE A 223 -25.33 9.44 -14.51
N THR A 224 -25.81 10.29 -13.60
CA THR A 224 -25.23 11.62 -13.39
C THR A 224 -24.42 11.61 -12.10
N VAL A 225 -23.17 12.03 -12.18
CA VAL A 225 -22.30 12.25 -11.02
C VAL A 225 -22.35 13.74 -10.71
N ILE A 226 -22.84 14.10 -9.51
CA ILE A 226 -22.96 15.47 -9.04
C ILE A 226 -21.88 15.70 -7.99
N GLU A 227 -21.20 16.86 -8.06
CA GLU A 227 -20.20 17.28 -7.07
C GLU A 227 -19.04 16.27 -6.84
N ALA A 228 -18.59 15.60 -7.89
CA ALA A 228 -17.38 14.78 -7.80
C ALA A 228 -16.19 15.69 -7.49
N LYS A 229 -15.53 15.44 -6.36
CA LYS A 229 -14.28 16.09 -5.93
C LYS A 229 -13.11 15.17 -6.19
#